data_a5d19593bec625f64b7bd11e271ee748
#
_entry.id   a5d19593bec625f64b7bd11e271ee748
#
_cell.length_a   1.000
_cell.length_b   1.000
_cell.length_c   1.000
_cell.angle_alpha   90.00
_cell.angle_beta   90.00
_cell.angle_gamma   90.00
#
_symmetry.space_group_name_H-M   'P 1'
#
loop_
_entity.id
_entity.type
_entity.pdbx_description
1 polymer ?
#
loop_
_entity_poly.entity_id
_entity_poly.type
_entity_poly.pdbx_seq_one_letter_code
_entity_poly.pdbx_strand_id
1 'polypeptide(L)'
;MSDPHDLGLLILGEDVEGIAPATLPTEGFLDDLRTRGLLGHGTNGAKFTVVGYGASLDFPPPRFYSEDVRQYGFSEFRALLPGWLRMSQQGRTGDQGTCYGDSGGPTFWESGGSKTIVATTSWGDARCVTSEFNYRVDLPGSLAFINGVIDGLN
;
A
#
# COMPACT_ATOMS: atom_id res chain seq x y z
N MET A 1 -17.41 10.72 0.54
CA MET A 1 -16.44 10.73 1.66
C MET A 1 -15.42 11.80 1.35
N SER A 2 -15.17 12.71 2.27
CA SER A 2 -14.09 13.69 2.15
C SER A 2 -12.75 12.95 2.08
N ASP A 3 -11.77 13.55 1.42
CA ASP A 3 -10.38 13.05 1.42
C ASP A 3 -9.86 13.10 2.87
N PRO A 4 -9.41 11.96 3.45
CA PRO A 4 -8.95 11.92 4.83
C PRO A 4 -7.56 12.52 5.04
N HIS A 5 -6.80 12.78 3.94
CA HIS A 5 -5.40 13.26 3.99
C HIS A 5 -4.50 12.39 4.88
N ASP A 6 -4.65 11.07 4.79
CA ASP A 6 -3.96 10.11 5.64
C ASP A 6 -2.56 9.77 5.09
N LEU A 7 -1.70 10.77 5.08
CA LEU A 7 -0.33 10.70 4.59
C LEU A 7 0.60 11.54 5.46
N GLY A 8 1.74 10.97 5.85
CA GLY A 8 2.81 11.65 6.56
C GLY A 8 4.16 11.46 5.86
N LEU A 9 5.08 12.38 6.04
CA LEU A 9 6.45 12.31 5.53
C LEU A 9 7.44 12.39 6.69
N LEU A 10 8.48 11.57 6.61
CA LEU A 10 9.63 11.63 7.49
C LEU A 10 10.82 12.17 6.69
N ILE A 11 11.42 13.26 7.17
CA ILE A 11 12.65 13.81 6.59
C ILE A 11 13.82 13.18 7.34
N LEU A 12 14.64 12.45 6.61
CA LEU A 12 15.83 11.80 7.16
C LEU A 12 16.93 12.85 7.35
N GLY A 13 17.71 12.70 8.43
CA GLY A 13 18.83 13.59 8.70
C GLY A 13 20.06 13.33 7.82
N GLU A 14 20.12 12.16 7.19
CA GLU A 14 21.21 11.71 6.32
C GLU A 14 20.65 10.90 5.16
N ASP A 15 21.37 10.87 4.04
CA ASP A 15 21.01 10.06 2.88
C ASP A 15 21.15 8.56 3.17
N VAL A 16 20.26 7.75 2.61
CA VAL A 16 20.34 6.29 2.69
C VAL A 16 21.20 5.78 1.55
N GLU A 17 22.44 5.37 1.87
CA GLU A 17 23.35 4.84 0.87
C GLU A 17 23.00 3.39 0.46
N GLY A 18 23.26 3.06 -0.81
CA GLY A 18 23.16 1.69 -1.33
C GLY A 18 21.74 1.18 -1.55
N ILE A 19 20.71 1.98 -1.31
CA ILE A 19 19.31 1.62 -1.57
C ILE A 19 18.70 2.62 -2.55
N ALA A 20 18.31 2.13 -3.73
CA ALA A 20 17.58 2.96 -4.68
C ALA A 20 16.17 3.25 -4.14
N PRO A 21 15.72 4.51 -4.10
CA PRO A 21 14.38 4.84 -3.70
C PRO A 21 13.34 4.26 -4.68
N ALA A 22 12.16 3.92 -4.17
CA ALA A 22 11.03 3.58 -5.01
C ALA A 22 10.51 4.82 -5.75
N THR A 23 9.82 4.61 -6.87
CA THR A 23 9.25 5.71 -7.66
C THR A 23 7.92 6.16 -7.07
N LEU A 24 7.63 7.47 -7.19
CA LEU A 24 6.29 8.00 -6.95
C LEU A 24 5.41 7.79 -8.20
N PRO A 25 4.09 7.64 -8.04
CA PRO A 25 3.17 7.55 -9.15
C PRO A 25 2.98 8.91 -9.82
N THR A 26 2.50 8.90 -11.06
CA THR A 26 1.90 10.09 -11.66
C THR A 26 0.49 10.32 -11.09
N GLU A 27 -0.02 11.54 -11.21
CA GLU A 27 -1.41 11.85 -10.84
C GLU A 27 -2.39 10.95 -11.58
N GLY A 28 -3.34 10.35 -10.85
CA GLY A 28 -4.35 9.44 -11.40
C GLY A 28 -3.82 8.09 -11.90
N PHE A 29 -2.63 7.69 -11.48
CA PHE A 29 -1.98 6.45 -11.92
C PHE A 29 -2.88 5.21 -11.76
N LEU A 30 -3.54 5.05 -10.61
CA LEU A 30 -4.45 3.93 -10.36
C LEU A 30 -5.72 4.01 -11.23
N ASP A 31 -6.20 5.21 -11.53
CA ASP A 31 -7.33 5.39 -12.45
C ASP A 31 -6.95 5.07 -13.90
N ASP A 32 -5.72 5.37 -14.32
CA ASP A 32 -5.19 4.93 -15.62
C ASP A 32 -5.09 3.40 -15.70
N LEU A 33 -4.52 2.75 -14.68
CA LEU A 33 -4.49 1.28 -14.62
C LEU A 33 -5.90 0.67 -14.73
N ARG A 34 -6.88 1.25 -14.05
CA ARG A 34 -8.28 0.81 -14.13
C ARG A 34 -8.85 1.00 -15.54
N THR A 35 -8.63 2.14 -16.15
CA THR A 35 -9.12 2.47 -17.50
C THR A 35 -8.53 1.53 -18.56
N ARG A 36 -7.28 1.14 -18.37
CA ARG A 36 -6.57 0.17 -19.23
C ARG A 36 -6.96 -1.29 -18.96
N GLY A 37 -7.85 -1.54 -18.00
CA GLY A 37 -8.28 -2.89 -17.63
C GLY A 37 -7.23 -3.72 -16.90
N LEU A 38 -6.22 -3.07 -16.31
CA LEU A 38 -5.14 -3.75 -15.58
C LEU A 38 -5.53 -4.01 -14.11
N LEU A 39 -6.58 -3.37 -13.60
CA LEU A 39 -7.14 -3.64 -12.27
C LEU A 39 -8.35 -4.55 -12.41
N GLY A 40 -8.17 -5.83 -12.11
CA GLY A 40 -9.23 -6.85 -12.15
C GLY A 40 -9.21 -7.72 -10.89
N HIS A 41 -10.22 -8.59 -10.77
CA HIS A 41 -10.34 -9.56 -9.67
C HIS A 41 -10.27 -11.01 -10.17
N GLY A 42 -10.12 -11.93 -9.23
CA GLY A 42 -10.20 -13.37 -9.48
C GLY A 42 -8.87 -13.95 -9.98
N THR A 43 -8.94 -15.05 -10.72
CA THR A 43 -7.76 -15.87 -11.08
C THR A 43 -6.61 -15.10 -11.75
N ASN A 44 -6.94 -14.00 -12.45
CA ASN A 44 -5.97 -13.09 -13.05
C ASN A 44 -6.06 -11.68 -12.45
N GLY A 45 -6.51 -11.59 -11.20
CA GLY A 45 -6.66 -10.31 -10.49
C GLY A 45 -5.34 -9.58 -10.33
N ALA A 46 -5.40 -8.26 -10.42
CA ALA A 46 -4.23 -7.42 -10.14
C ALA A 46 -3.80 -7.59 -8.68
N LYS A 47 -2.51 -7.83 -8.48
CA LYS A 47 -1.91 -7.94 -7.16
C LYS A 47 -0.95 -6.80 -6.91
N PHE A 48 -0.96 -6.36 -5.67
CA PHE A 48 -0.05 -5.33 -5.15
C PHE A 48 0.85 -5.97 -4.10
N THR A 49 2.08 -5.50 -4.02
CA THR A 49 3.00 -5.93 -2.97
C THR A 49 2.88 -4.97 -1.78
N VAL A 50 2.57 -5.50 -0.61
CA VAL A 50 2.59 -4.77 0.66
C VAL A 50 3.80 -5.20 1.46
N VAL A 51 4.40 -4.26 2.19
CA VAL A 51 5.62 -4.51 2.97
C VAL A 51 5.48 -3.86 4.35
N GLY A 52 5.87 -4.58 5.39
CA GLY A 52 5.83 -4.03 6.74
C GLY A 52 6.54 -4.89 7.78
N TYR A 53 6.39 -4.47 9.02
CA TYR A 53 6.91 -5.14 10.23
C TYR A 53 5.76 -5.47 11.20
N GLY A 54 4.53 -5.41 10.73
CA GLY A 54 3.33 -5.59 11.51
C GLY A 54 3.10 -7.02 11.97
N ALA A 55 2.01 -7.19 12.67
CA ALA A 55 1.63 -8.47 13.22
C ALA A 55 1.20 -9.46 12.13
N SER A 56 1.63 -10.69 12.27
CA SER A 56 1.10 -11.84 11.55
C SER A 56 -0.01 -12.52 12.35
N LEU A 57 -0.87 -13.28 11.67
CA LEU A 57 -2.00 -13.97 12.28
C LEU A 57 -1.91 -15.48 12.03
N ASP A 58 -1.83 -16.25 13.10
CA ASP A 58 -1.94 -17.72 13.07
C ASP A 58 -3.37 -18.21 13.28
N PHE A 59 -3.68 -19.36 12.68
CA PHE A 59 -4.93 -20.09 12.85
C PHE A 59 -4.69 -21.59 12.98
N PRO A 60 -5.59 -22.33 13.67
CA PRO A 60 -6.39 -21.99 14.86
C PRO A 60 -5.61 -22.23 16.14
N PRO A 61 -5.90 -21.54 17.24
CA PRO A 61 -6.81 -20.38 17.38
C PRO A 61 -6.14 -19.11 16.87
N PRO A 62 -6.92 -18.06 16.54
CA PRO A 62 -6.34 -16.83 16.02
C PRO A 62 -5.43 -16.17 17.06
N ARG A 63 -4.18 -15.97 16.70
CA ARG A 63 -3.18 -15.27 17.52
C ARG A 63 -2.41 -14.30 16.65
N PHE A 64 -2.34 -13.04 17.10
CA PHE A 64 -1.41 -12.06 16.55
C PHE A 64 -0.03 -12.25 17.19
N TYR A 65 1.00 -12.22 16.37
CA TYR A 65 2.39 -12.24 16.81
C TYR A 65 3.23 -11.29 15.94
N SER A 66 4.34 -10.82 16.47
CA SER A 66 5.31 -9.99 15.74
C SER A 66 6.68 -10.64 15.85
N GLU A 67 7.44 -10.62 14.79
CA GLU A 67 8.78 -11.24 14.70
C GLU A 67 9.90 -10.20 14.54
N ASP A 68 9.60 -8.91 14.53
CA ASP A 68 10.55 -7.81 14.27
C ASP A 68 11.37 -7.97 12.97
N VAL A 69 10.82 -8.70 12.01
CA VAL A 69 11.41 -8.90 10.68
C VAL A 69 10.54 -8.25 9.62
N ARG A 70 11.19 -7.68 8.61
CA ARG A 70 10.49 -7.14 7.45
C ARG A 70 9.84 -8.27 6.66
N GLN A 71 8.53 -8.19 6.51
CA GLN A 71 7.72 -9.12 5.74
C GLN A 71 7.15 -8.43 4.50
N TYR A 72 6.74 -9.21 3.52
CA TYR A 72 5.99 -8.75 2.38
C TYR A 72 4.89 -9.74 2.02
N GLY A 73 3.85 -9.24 1.37
CA GLY A 73 2.74 -10.06 0.93
C GLY A 73 2.14 -9.55 -0.37
N PHE A 74 1.32 -10.39 -0.99
CA PHE A 74 0.59 -10.05 -2.21
C PHE A 74 -0.90 -9.95 -1.91
N SER A 75 -1.45 -8.77 -2.13
CA SER A 75 -2.85 -8.45 -1.87
C SER A 75 -3.57 -8.15 -3.19
N GLU A 76 -4.71 -8.83 -3.42
CA GLU A 76 -5.45 -8.68 -4.67
C GLU A 76 -6.33 -7.42 -4.65
N PHE A 77 -6.38 -6.72 -5.77
CA PHE A 77 -7.29 -5.59 -5.99
C PHE A 77 -8.76 -5.98 -5.76
N ARG A 78 -9.49 -5.12 -5.06
CA ARG A 78 -10.94 -5.27 -4.86
C ARG A 78 -11.75 -4.07 -5.33
N ALA A 79 -11.29 -2.86 -5.05
CA ALA A 79 -11.96 -1.66 -5.50
C ALA A 79 -11.02 -0.45 -5.47
N LEU A 80 -11.24 0.49 -6.39
CA LEU A 80 -10.64 1.81 -6.36
C LEU A 80 -11.72 2.82 -5.96
N LEU A 81 -11.55 3.44 -4.81
CA LEU A 81 -12.43 4.47 -4.25
C LEU A 81 -11.76 5.84 -4.37
N PRO A 82 -12.46 6.96 -4.17
CA PRO A 82 -11.86 8.29 -4.33
C PRO A 82 -10.56 8.49 -3.56
N GLY A 83 -10.49 8.09 -2.29
CA GLY A 83 -9.28 8.23 -1.46
C GLY A 83 -8.56 6.90 -1.18
N TRP A 84 -9.10 5.75 -1.63
CA TRP A 84 -8.68 4.45 -1.14
C TRP A 84 -8.46 3.43 -2.23
N LEU A 85 -7.38 2.69 -2.12
CA LEU A 85 -7.18 1.40 -2.77
C LEU A 85 -7.62 0.32 -1.79
N ARG A 86 -8.73 -0.37 -2.11
CA ARG A 86 -9.20 -1.51 -1.32
C ARG A 86 -8.63 -2.80 -1.89
N MET A 87 -8.06 -3.61 -1.02
CA MET A 87 -7.46 -4.89 -1.40
C MET A 87 -7.94 -6.02 -0.49
N SER A 88 -7.66 -7.26 -0.88
CA SER A 88 -8.05 -8.48 -0.19
C SER A 88 -6.96 -8.96 0.76
N GLN A 89 -7.36 -9.35 1.97
CA GLN A 89 -6.50 -10.04 2.94
C GLN A 89 -6.90 -11.52 3.12
N GLN A 90 -7.62 -12.09 2.15
CA GLN A 90 -8.27 -13.37 2.30
C GLN A 90 -7.30 -14.52 2.01
N GLY A 91 -6.64 -15.06 3.05
CA GLY A 91 -5.68 -16.15 2.94
C GLY A 91 -6.22 -17.43 2.25
N ARG A 92 -7.54 -17.67 2.27
CA ARG A 92 -8.16 -18.80 1.55
C ARG A 92 -8.06 -18.68 0.03
N THR A 93 -7.95 -17.47 -0.49
CA THR A 93 -7.74 -17.19 -1.92
C THR A 93 -6.28 -16.99 -2.27
N GLY A 94 -5.38 -17.17 -1.30
CA GLY A 94 -3.94 -16.97 -1.47
C GLY A 94 -3.52 -15.51 -1.39
N ASP A 95 -4.42 -14.64 -0.90
CA ASP A 95 -4.10 -13.23 -0.65
C ASP A 95 -3.47 -13.08 0.72
N GLN A 96 -2.54 -12.15 0.79
CA GLN A 96 -1.89 -11.69 2.01
C GLN A 96 -2.19 -10.20 2.15
N GLY A 97 -2.03 -9.67 3.35
CA GLY A 97 -2.35 -8.26 3.56
C GLY A 97 -1.59 -7.70 4.75
N THR A 98 -1.93 -6.47 5.09
CA THR A 98 -1.33 -5.75 6.20
C THR A 98 -2.14 -5.94 7.48
N CYS A 99 -1.50 -5.75 8.64
CA CYS A 99 -2.12 -5.90 9.94
C CYS A 99 -1.63 -4.81 10.90
N TYR A 100 -1.90 -4.99 12.19
CA TYR A 100 -1.49 -4.06 13.24
C TYR A 100 0.03 -3.85 13.24
N GLY A 101 0.46 -2.59 13.08
CA GLY A 101 1.86 -2.21 13.01
C GLY A 101 2.39 -1.97 11.60
N ASP A 102 1.61 -2.28 10.53
CA ASP A 102 1.96 -2.00 9.14
C ASP A 102 1.51 -0.59 8.68
N SER A 103 0.77 0.14 9.51
CA SER A 103 0.26 1.49 9.19
C SER A 103 1.39 2.41 8.71
N GLY A 104 1.16 3.11 7.58
CA GLY A 104 2.15 3.94 6.90
C GLY A 104 3.11 3.16 6.00
N GLY A 105 3.07 1.84 6.01
CA GLY A 105 3.86 0.98 5.13
C GLY A 105 3.46 1.12 3.66
N PRO A 106 4.37 0.81 2.71
CA PRO A 106 4.14 1.01 1.30
C PRO A 106 3.30 -0.10 0.67
N THR A 107 2.44 0.31 -0.27
CA THR A 107 1.79 -0.57 -1.23
C THR A 107 2.39 -0.29 -2.61
N PHE A 108 2.98 -1.32 -3.22
CA PHE A 108 3.64 -1.21 -4.52
C PHE A 108 2.81 -1.79 -5.65
N TRP A 109 2.81 -1.07 -6.77
CA TRP A 109 2.57 -1.63 -8.09
C TRP A 109 3.91 -1.98 -8.73
N GLU A 110 4.06 -3.25 -9.13
CA GLU A 110 5.28 -3.75 -9.76
C GLU A 110 5.04 -4.08 -11.23
N SER A 111 5.82 -3.47 -12.11
CA SER A 111 5.72 -3.71 -13.54
C SER A 111 7.07 -3.45 -14.22
N GLY A 112 7.50 -4.38 -15.08
CA GLY A 112 8.73 -4.24 -15.85
C GLY A 112 10.00 -4.04 -15.00
N GLY A 113 10.03 -4.56 -13.77
CA GLY A 113 11.15 -4.39 -12.83
C GLY A 113 11.13 -3.06 -12.06
N SER A 114 10.17 -2.20 -12.31
CA SER A 114 9.96 -0.97 -11.55
C SER A 114 8.99 -1.18 -10.39
N LYS A 115 9.24 -0.50 -9.25
CA LYS A 115 8.38 -0.49 -8.06
C LYS A 115 7.87 0.92 -7.81
N THR A 116 6.57 1.10 -7.98
CA THR A 116 5.91 2.38 -7.75
C THR A 116 5.10 2.31 -6.46
N ILE A 117 5.31 3.23 -5.52
CA ILE A 117 4.50 3.35 -4.29
C ILE A 117 3.16 3.98 -4.69
N VAL A 118 2.09 3.21 -4.73
CA VAL A 118 0.78 3.70 -5.17
C VAL A 118 -0.17 4.04 -4.02
N ALA A 119 0.10 3.50 -2.84
CA ALA A 119 -0.69 3.77 -1.64
C ALA A 119 0.12 3.50 -0.37
N THR A 120 -0.39 3.96 0.77
CA THR A 120 0.14 3.67 2.10
C THR A 120 -0.91 2.94 2.93
N THR A 121 -0.48 1.96 3.71
CA THR A 121 -1.36 1.19 4.60
C THR A 121 -2.03 2.11 5.63
N SER A 122 -3.34 2.00 5.76
CA SER A 122 -4.12 2.85 6.66
C SER A 122 -4.99 2.05 7.63
N TRP A 123 -5.98 1.32 7.14
CA TRP A 123 -6.89 0.56 8.00
C TRP A 123 -7.42 -0.70 7.32
N GLY A 124 -8.02 -1.60 8.10
CA GLY A 124 -8.58 -2.84 7.60
C GLY A 124 -9.59 -3.43 8.60
N ASP A 125 -10.01 -4.66 8.35
CA ASP A 125 -10.83 -5.35 9.33
C ASP A 125 -10.01 -5.76 10.57
N ALA A 126 -10.68 -5.80 11.73
CA ALA A 126 -10.03 -6.04 13.02
C ALA A 126 -9.32 -7.41 13.16
N ARG A 127 -9.54 -8.32 12.23
CA ARG A 127 -8.89 -9.64 12.22
C ARG A 127 -7.81 -9.76 11.15
N CYS A 128 -7.64 -8.75 10.30
CA CYS A 128 -6.72 -8.76 9.17
C CYS A 128 -6.93 -9.95 8.21
N VAL A 129 -8.18 -10.32 7.93
CA VAL A 129 -8.51 -11.54 7.15
C VAL A 129 -9.46 -11.32 5.97
N THR A 130 -9.98 -10.10 5.79
CA THR A 130 -10.95 -9.83 4.73
C THR A 130 -10.55 -8.73 3.79
N SER A 131 -10.36 -7.51 4.27
CA SER A 131 -10.08 -6.34 3.45
C SER A 131 -9.22 -5.34 4.17
N GLU A 132 -8.33 -4.73 3.42
CA GLU A 132 -7.53 -3.58 3.81
C GLU A 132 -7.82 -2.39 2.91
N PHE A 133 -7.59 -1.21 3.44
CA PHE A 133 -7.76 0.07 2.78
C PHE A 133 -6.47 0.86 2.90
N ASN A 134 -5.89 1.15 1.77
CA ASN A 134 -4.62 1.86 1.67
C ASN A 134 -4.89 3.24 1.07
N TYR A 135 -4.34 4.29 1.69
CA TYR A 135 -4.55 5.65 1.24
C TYR A 135 -3.76 5.91 -0.03
N ARG A 136 -4.42 6.45 -1.06
CA ARG A 136 -3.86 6.66 -2.40
C ARG A 136 -2.80 7.75 -2.40
N VAL A 137 -1.62 7.45 -2.91
CA VAL A 137 -0.53 8.40 -3.12
C VAL A 137 -0.68 9.16 -4.44
N ASP A 138 -1.37 8.57 -5.42
CA ASP A 138 -1.57 9.15 -6.76
C ASP A 138 -2.64 10.26 -6.84
N LEU A 139 -3.18 10.69 -5.72
CA LEU A 139 -4.13 11.81 -5.67
C LEU A 139 -3.42 13.15 -5.84
N PRO A 140 -4.08 14.16 -6.49
CA PRO A 140 -3.52 15.49 -6.63
C PRO A 140 -3.05 16.10 -5.31
N GLY A 141 -3.86 15.97 -4.24
CA GLY A 141 -3.53 16.48 -2.91
C GLY A 141 -2.35 15.78 -2.27
N SER A 142 -2.24 14.44 -2.42
CA SER A 142 -1.11 13.65 -1.93
C SER A 142 0.19 14.06 -2.61
N LEU A 143 0.18 14.14 -3.94
CA LEU A 143 1.38 14.51 -4.71
C LEU A 143 1.79 15.97 -4.47
N ALA A 144 0.82 16.88 -4.35
CA ALA A 144 1.11 18.28 -4.02
C ALA A 144 1.77 18.41 -2.65
N PHE A 145 1.30 17.65 -1.64
CA PHE A 145 1.91 17.61 -0.32
C PHE A 145 3.34 17.06 -0.37
N ILE A 146 3.56 15.91 -1.03
CA ILE A 146 4.87 15.29 -1.16
C ILE A 146 5.86 16.22 -1.87
N ASN A 147 5.49 16.75 -3.04
CA ASN A 147 6.34 17.61 -3.83
C ASN A 147 6.64 18.93 -3.10
N GLY A 148 5.66 19.51 -2.40
CA GLY A 148 5.86 20.71 -1.61
C GLY A 148 6.89 20.55 -0.49
N VAL A 149 6.98 19.36 0.12
CA VAL A 149 8.04 19.06 1.11
C VAL A 149 9.38 18.87 0.42
N ILE A 150 9.46 18.12 -0.68
CA ILE A 150 10.69 17.88 -1.44
C ILE A 150 11.27 19.21 -1.95
N ASP A 151 10.45 20.07 -2.53
CA ASP A 151 10.87 21.37 -3.05
C ASP A 151 11.35 22.32 -1.93
N GLY A 152 10.81 22.19 -0.73
CA GLY A 152 11.22 22.94 0.45
C GLY A 152 12.55 22.48 1.08
N LEU A 153 13.08 21.31 0.66
CA LEU A 153 14.38 20.78 1.12
C LEU A 153 15.54 21.20 0.23
N ASN A 154 15.29 21.73 -0.98
CA ASN A 154 16.27 22.23 -1.94
C ASN A 154 16.46 23.74 -1.78
#